data_152c67b2e95b3b44f02d9921f03e9969
#
_entry.id   152c67b2e95b3b44f02d9921f03e9969
#
_cell.length_a   1.000
_cell.length_b   1.000
_cell.length_c   1.000
_cell.angle_alpha   90.00
_cell.angle_beta   90.00
_cell.angle_gamma   90.00
#
_symmetry.space_group_name_H-M   'P 1'
#
loop_
_entity.id
_entity.type
_entity.pdbx_description
1 polymer ?
#
loop_
_entity_poly.entity_id
_entity_poly.type
_entity_poly.pdbx_seq_one_letter_code
_entity_poly.pdbx_strand_id
1 'polypeptide(L)'
;FHSVKKKFSTGKWLKLVTEKIATIKKRKKVPILVGGTGFYFKALTDGLVKIPNIPITFRNEIRNLQKKIGQKKFYNKLIKIDPQIEEKINPRDVQRSIRAYEIKLYTKKSLIDWFKNTKSKFTDDDFVKIYIDFPRQELLTRISSRVDVMLKQGVINEARKFLKLKIATEKTPNKIIGINEIKDFLNKKSDLNEVKEKITIKTRQYAKRQSTWARGQM
;
A
#
# COMPACT_ATOMS: atom_id res chain seq x y z
N PHE A 1 -4.03 2.73 -17.33
CA PHE A 1 -2.99 2.02 -18.11
C PHE A 1 -2.79 0.56 -17.64
N HIS A 2 -3.37 0.17 -16.50
CA HIS A 2 -3.30 -1.19 -15.97
C HIS A 2 -4.68 -1.67 -15.54
N SER A 3 -5.08 -2.86 -16.01
CA SER A 3 -6.37 -3.43 -15.67
C SER A 3 -6.44 -3.81 -14.19
N VAL A 4 -7.53 -3.44 -13.51
CA VAL A 4 -7.81 -3.81 -12.12
C VAL A 4 -7.92 -5.33 -11.90
N LYS A 5 -8.17 -6.09 -12.95
CA LYS A 5 -8.20 -7.57 -12.91
C LYS A 5 -6.80 -8.17 -12.80
N LYS A 6 -5.76 -7.47 -13.26
CA LYS A 6 -4.37 -7.95 -13.26
C LYS A 6 -3.66 -7.50 -11.99
N LYS A 7 -2.75 -8.36 -11.49
CA LYS A 7 -1.92 -8.02 -10.33
C LYS A 7 -0.92 -6.93 -10.69
N PHE A 8 -0.89 -5.87 -9.90
CA PHE A 8 0.12 -4.80 -9.97
C PHE A 8 0.92 -4.76 -8.67
N SER A 9 2.23 -4.85 -8.77
CA SER A 9 3.13 -4.87 -7.62
C SER A 9 4.06 -3.67 -7.63
N THR A 10 4.63 -3.33 -6.47
CA THR A 10 5.65 -2.29 -6.35
C THR A 10 6.84 -2.55 -7.26
N GLY A 11 7.26 -3.81 -7.41
CA GLY A 11 8.35 -4.16 -8.33
C GLY A 11 8.00 -3.86 -9.80
N LYS A 12 6.75 -4.12 -10.23
CA LYS A 12 6.30 -3.76 -11.57
C LYS A 12 6.22 -2.24 -11.74
N TRP A 13 5.73 -1.52 -10.72
CA TRP A 13 5.74 -0.06 -10.72
C TRP A 13 7.17 0.49 -10.83
N LEU A 14 8.10 -0.02 -10.03
CA LEU A 14 9.50 0.42 -10.03
C LEU A 14 10.14 0.24 -11.40
N LYS A 15 9.90 -0.89 -12.07
CA LYS A 15 10.38 -1.11 -13.44
C LYS A 15 9.84 -0.05 -14.39
N LEU A 16 8.52 0.16 -14.41
CA LEU A 16 7.88 1.12 -15.31
C LEU A 16 8.32 2.56 -15.06
N VAL A 17 8.43 2.97 -13.79
CA VAL A 17 8.86 4.35 -13.47
C VAL A 17 10.31 4.58 -13.85
N THR A 18 11.19 3.60 -13.61
CA THR A 18 12.61 3.68 -14.01
C THR A 18 12.76 3.85 -15.53
N GLU A 19 12.00 3.08 -16.31
CA GLU A 19 11.97 3.19 -17.78
C GLU A 19 11.47 4.56 -18.22
N LYS A 20 10.44 5.11 -17.56
CA LYS A 20 9.91 6.44 -17.84
C LYS A 20 10.89 7.56 -17.50
N ILE A 21 11.57 7.47 -16.35
CA ILE A 21 12.63 8.41 -15.98
C ILE A 21 13.72 8.43 -17.06
N ALA A 22 14.22 7.27 -17.47
CA ALA A 22 15.23 7.18 -18.52
C ALA A 22 14.75 7.79 -19.85
N THR A 23 13.50 7.54 -20.24
CA THR A 23 12.90 8.10 -21.46
C THR A 23 12.80 9.63 -21.40
N ILE A 24 12.44 10.20 -20.23
CA ILE A 24 12.31 11.66 -20.04
C ILE A 24 13.70 12.32 -20.06
N LYS A 25 14.68 11.73 -19.35
CA LYS A 25 16.08 12.21 -19.33
C LYS A 25 16.71 12.20 -20.72
N LYS A 26 16.45 11.17 -21.55
CA LYS A 26 16.91 11.12 -22.96
C LYS A 26 16.41 12.30 -23.79
N ARG A 27 15.24 12.83 -23.46
CA ARG A 27 14.68 14.05 -24.12
C ARG A 27 15.18 15.35 -23.50
N LYS A 28 16.21 15.30 -22.65
CA LYS A 28 16.77 16.44 -21.91
C LYS A 28 15.71 17.17 -21.05
N LYS A 29 14.72 16.41 -20.54
CA LYS A 29 13.67 16.95 -19.66
C LYS A 29 13.79 16.39 -18.24
N VAL A 30 13.33 17.16 -17.27
CA VAL A 30 13.33 16.77 -15.86
C VAL A 30 12.11 15.90 -15.56
N PRO A 31 12.27 14.65 -15.08
CA PRO A 31 11.15 13.84 -14.64
C PRO A 31 10.63 14.32 -13.29
N ILE A 32 9.33 14.61 -13.19
CA ILE A 32 8.65 14.98 -11.95
C ILE A 32 7.70 13.85 -11.55
N LEU A 33 7.92 13.28 -10.35
CA LEU A 33 7.07 12.24 -9.80
C LEU A 33 6.16 12.86 -8.72
N VAL A 34 4.85 12.80 -8.95
CA VAL A 34 3.86 13.32 -8.03
C VAL A 34 3.00 12.21 -7.48
N GLY A 35 2.83 12.18 -6.16
CA GLY A 35 1.97 11.17 -5.52
C GLY A 35 2.03 11.21 -4.00
N GLY A 36 1.26 10.33 -3.36
CA GLY A 36 1.19 10.23 -1.90
C GLY A 36 1.49 8.82 -1.36
N THR A 37 1.90 7.88 -2.23
CA THR A 37 2.22 6.51 -1.80
C THR A 37 3.71 6.42 -1.44
N GLY A 38 4.02 6.71 -0.17
CA GLY A 38 5.39 6.74 0.33
C GLY A 38 6.20 5.49 0.02
N PHE A 39 5.59 4.31 0.07
CA PHE A 39 6.28 3.06 -0.23
C PHE A 39 6.79 2.98 -1.68
N TYR A 40 6.14 3.64 -2.64
CA TYR A 40 6.65 3.73 -4.01
C TYR A 40 7.88 4.62 -4.09
N PHE A 41 7.85 5.78 -3.44
CA PHE A 41 9.02 6.66 -3.36
C PHE A 41 10.19 5.93 -2.70
N LYS A 42 9.97 5.30 -1.55
CA LYS A 42 11.00 4.52 -0.85
C LYS A 42 11.57 3.39 -1.72
N ALA A 43 10.74 2.68 -2.48
CA ALA A 43 11.22 1.66 -3.40
C ALA A 43 12.10 2.23 -4.52
N LEU A 44 11.87 3.48 -4.92
CA LEU A 44 12.67 4.16 -5.94
C LEU A 44 13.99 4.69 -5.36
N THR A 45 13.96 5.34 -4.19
CA THR A 45 15.15 5.93 -3.55
C THR A 45 16.05 4.89 -2.90
N ASP A 46 15.50 4.00 -2.09
CA ASP A 46 16.27 3.03 -1.29
C ASP A 46 16.42 1.68 -2.00
N GLY A 47 15.60 1.46 -3.04
CA GLY A 47 15.53 0.20 -3.74
C GLY A 47 14.43 -0.74 -3.22
N LEU A 48 14.25 -1.84 -3.91
CA LEU A 48 13.32 -2.89 -3.54
C LEU A 48 14.06 -4.21 -3.38
N VAL A 49 13.91 -4.81 -2.22
CA VAL A 49 14.54 -6.10 -1.90
C VAL A 49 14.14 -7.19 -2.91
N LYS A 50 15.14 -7.87 -3.46
CA LYS A 50 14.95 -8.94 -4.45
C LYS A 50 14.83 -10.29 -3.75
N ILE A 51 13.68 -10.58 -3.19
CA ILE A 51 13.39 -11.88 -2.58
C ILE A 51 12.97 -12.86 -3.69
N PRO A 52 13.41 -14.14 -3.62
CA PRO A 52 12.94 -15.16 -4.53
C PRO A 52 11.41 -15.27 -4.59
N ASN A 53 10.90 -15.74 -5.72
CA ASN A 53 9.46 -15.91 -5.86
C ASN A 53 8.97 -17.07 -5.00
N ILE A 54 8.22 -16.75 -3.95
CA ILE A 54 7.63 -17.74 -3.04
C ILE A 54 6.32 -18.23 -3.66
N PRO A 55 6.14 -19.54 -3.85
CA PRO A 55 4.92 -20.12 -4.41
C PRO A 55 3.66 -19.69 -3.68
N ILE A 56 2.56 -19.50 -4.42
CA ILE A 56 1.30 -19.03 -3.84
C ILE A 56 0.69 -20.04 -2.87
N THR A 57 0.88 -21.33 -3.12
CA THR A 57 0.46 -22.42 -2.22
C THR A 57 1.09 -22.26 -0.86
N PHE A 58 2.42 -22.16 -0.80
CA PHE A 58 3.18 -21.94 0.43
C PHE A 58 2.72 -20.67 1.18
N ARG A 59 2.53 -19.57 0.44
CA ARG A 59 2.02 -18.31 1.04
C ARG A 59 0.62 -18.46 1.62
N ASN A 60 -0.25 -19.23 0.97
CA ASN A 60 -1.59 -19.48 1.47
C ASN A 60 -1.58 -20.36 2.74
N GLU A 61 -0.70 -21.34 2.82
CA GLU A 61 -0.50 -22.16 4.03
C GLU A 61 -0.12 -21.29 5.23
N ILE A 62 0.87 -20.40 5.08
CA ILE A 62 1.29 -19.49 6.14
C ILE A 62 0.15 -18.55 6.57
N ARG A 63 -0.61 -18.02 5.62
CA ARG A 63 -1.76 -17.15 5.92
C ARG A 63 -2.86 -17.91 6.66
N ASN A 64 -3.13 -19.16 6.26
CA ASN A 64 -4.10 -20.00 6.91
C ASN A 64 -3.64 -20.38 8.32
N LEU A 65 -2.35 -20.68 8.51
CA LEU A 65 -1.78 -20.88 9.83
C LEU A 65 -2.00 -19.66 10.74
N GLN A 66 -1.66 -18.45 10.23
CA GLN A 66 -1.85 -17.21 11.00
C GLN A 66 -3.33 -17.01 11.39
N LYS A 67 -4.27 -17.23 10.47
CA LYS A 67 -5.71 -17.13 10.75
C LYS A 67 -6.14 -18.15 11.81
N LYS A 68 -5.63 -19.39 11.75
CA LYS A 68 -5.99 -20.49 12.66
C LYS A 68 -5.52 -20.23 14.09
N ILE A 69 -4.28 -19.76 14.28
CA ILE A 69 -3.69 -19.61 15.62
C ILE A 69 -3.78 -18.19 16.19
N GLY A 70 -4.18 -17.22 15.38
CA GLY A 70 -4.26 -15.80 15.74
C GLY A 70 -2.91 -15.10 15.80
N GLN A 71 -2.93 -13.75 15.81
CA GLN A 71 -1.74 -12.93 15.64
C GLN A 71 -0.71 -13.10 16.76
N LYS A 72 -1.12 -13.14 18.03
CA LYS A 72 -0.20 -13.24 19.16
C LYS A 72 0.63 -14.53 19.10
N LYS A 73 -0.05 -15.68 18.92
CA LYS A 73 0.63 -16.97 18.82
C LYS A 73 1.50 -17.07 17.56
N PHE A 74 1.04 -16.49 16.45
CA PHE A 74 1.79 -16.46 15.20
C PHE A 74 3.06 -15.63 15.33
N TYR A 75 2.99 -14.44 15.94
CA TYR A 75 4.15 -13.59 16.16
C TYR A 75 5.19 -14.28 17.06
N ASN A 76 4.76 -14.94 18.14
CA ASN A 76 5.66 -15.73 18.99
C ASN A 76 6.36 -16.86 18.22
N LYS A 77 5.67 -17.52 17.26
CA LYS A 77 6.32 -18.50 16.39
C LYS A 77 7.35 -17.83 15.45
N LEU A 78 7.06 -16.63 14.95
CA LEU A 78 8.00 -15.87 14.11
C LEU A 78 9.28 -15.55 14.90
N ILE A 79 9.17 -15.01 16.11
CA ILE A 79 10.34 -14.66 16.94
C ILE A 79 11.19 -15.87 17.25
N LYS A 80 10.58 -17.03 17.51
CA LYS A 80 11.33 -18.28 17.76
C LYS A 80 12.22 -18.70 16.59
N ILE A 81 11.79 -18.46 15.34
CA ILE A 81 12.56 -18.85 14.15
C ILE A 81 13.44 -17.71 13.61
N ASP A 82 13.13 -16.47 13.98
CA ASP A 82 13.84 -15.27 13.52
C ASP A 82 13.82 -14.17 14.61
N PRO A 83 14.65 -14.31 15.65
CA PRO A 83 14.70 -13.35 16.77
C PRO A 83 15.01 -11.90 16.33
N GLN A 84 15.76 -11.71 15.25
CA GLN A 84 16.12 -10.37 14.73
C GLN A 84 14.90 -9.51 14.38
N ILE A 85 13.73 -10.12 14.21
CA ILE A 85 12.49 -9.43 13.83
C ILE A 85 11.85 -8.67 15.00
N GLU A 86 12.14 -9.06 16.25
CA GLU A 86 11.43 -8.58 17.44
C GLU A 86 11.44 -7.05 17.57
N GLU A 87 12.61 -6.44 17.36
CA GLU A 87 12.74 -4.97 17.41
C GLU A 87 12.27 -4.24 16.15
N LYS A 88 12.04 -4.95 15.06
CA LYS A 88 11.79 -4.37 13.72
C LYS A 88 10.35 -4.46 13.26
N ILE A 89 9.57 -5.38 13.80
CA ILE A 89 8.18 -5.59 13.41
C ILE A 89 7.29 -5.52 14.65
N ASN A 90 6.33 -4.59 14.62
CA ASN A 90 5.34 -4.50 15.69
C ASN A 90 4.54 -5.82 15.80
N PRO A 91 4.38 -6.39 17.01
CA PRO A 91 3.65 -7.64 17.24
C PRO A 91 2.21 -7.66 16.67
N ARG A 92 1.59 -6.48 16.55
CA ARG A 92 0.24 -6.33 15.98
C ARG A 92 0.22 -6.21 14.45
N ASP A 93 1.38 -6.09 13.79
CA ASP A 93 1.44 -5.98 12.32
C ASP A 93 1.37 -7.36 11.67
N VAL A 94 0.14 -7.78 11.37
CA VAL A 94 -0.18 -9.07 10.74
C VAL A 94 0.54 -9.23 9.39
N GLN A 95 0.54 -8.18 8.57
CA GLN A 95 1.06 -8.26 7.21
C GLN A 95 2.58 -8.42 7.18
N ARG A 96 3.29 -7.65 8.00
CA ARG A 96 4.76 -7.77 8.10
C ARG A 96 5.16 -9.07 8.77
N SER A 97 4.44 -9.51 9.82
CA SER A 97 4.69 -10.79 10.47
C SER A 97 4.55 -11.97 9.51
N ILE A 98 3.46 -12.04 8.75
CA ILE A 98 3.26 -13.07 7.72
C ILE A 98 4.40 -13.02 6.70
N ARG A 99 4.75 -11.83 6.21
CA ARG A 99 5.78 -11.70 5.20
C ARG A 99 7.16 -12.13 5.69
N ALA A 100 7.54 -11.76 6.90
CA ALA A 100 8.79 -12.18 7.51
C ALA A 100 8.84 -13.71 7.69
N TYR A 101 7.75 -14.31 8.17
CA TYR A 101 7.62 -15.74 8.37
C TYR A 101 7.72 -16.51 7.04
N GLU A 102 7.01 -16.06 5.99
CA GLU A 102 7.10 -16.62 4.62
C GLU A 102 8.56 -16.65 4.14
N ILE A 103 9.26 -15.52 4.29
CA ILE A 103 10.63 -15.36 3.80
C ILE A 103 11.60 -16.23 4.59
N LYS A 104 11.53 -16.20 5.92
CA LYS A 104 12.43 -16.98 6.78
C LYS A 104 12.29 -18.47 6.52
N LEU A 105 11.08 -18.98 6.45
CA LEU A 105 10.87 -20.41 6.18
C LEU A 105 11.31 -20.83 4.79
N TYR A 106 11.01 -20.01 3.77
CA TYR A 106 11.31 -20.36 2.38
C TYR A 106 12.78 -20.21 2.03
N THR A 107 13.41 -19.11 2.48
CA THR A 107 14.78 -18.77 2.09
C THR A 107 15.83 -19.09 3.13
N LYS A 108 15.43 -19.50 4.35
CA LYS A 108 16.29 -19.71 5.52
C LYS A 108 16.99 -18.42 6.02
N LYS A 109 16.82 -17.29 5.34
CA LYS A 109 17.41 -16.00 5.69
C LYS A 109 16.35 -15.07 6.30
N SER A 110 16.77 -14.22 7.24
CA SER A 110 15.90 -13.18 7.80
C SER A 110 15.50 -12.15 6.72
N LEU A 111 14.29 -11.59 6.86
CA LEU A 111 13.89 -10.43 6.07
C LEU A 111 14.86 -9.25 6.25
N ILE A 112 15.43 -9.10 7.45
CA ILE A 112 16.41 -8.05 7.77
C ILE A 112 17.69 -8.22 6.95
N ASP A 113 18.18 -9.45 6.82
CA ASP A 113 19.39 -9.73 6.03
C ASP A 113 19.16 -9.43 4.53
N TRP A 114 17.96 -9.68 4.03
CA TRP A 114 17.59 -9.29 2.70
C TRP A 114 17.58 -7.77 2.51
N PHE A 115 17.12 -7.00 3.51
CA PHE A 115 17.12 -5.53 3.43
C PHE A 115 18.53 -4.94 3.45
N LYS A 116 19.45 -5.49 4.23
CA LYS A 116 20.85 -5.01 4.27
C LYS A 116 21.54 -5.01 2.90
N ASN A 117 21.14 -5.93 2.03
CA ASN A 117 21.70 -6.10 0.68
C ASN A 117 20.86 -5.42 -0.42
N THR A 118 19.91 -4.56 -0.05
CA THR A 118 19.08 -3.85 -1.01
C THR A 118 19.81 -2.61 -1.49
N LYS A 119 19.90 -2.45 -2.82
CA LYS A 119 20.46 -1.25 -3.45
C LYS A 119 19.47 -0.67 -4.44
N SER A 120 19.35 0.65 -4.44
CA SER A 120 18.64 1.39 -5.49
C SER A 120 19.49 1.45 -6.76
N LYS A 121 18.84 1.75 -7.89
CA LYS A 121 19.49 2.15 -9.14
C LYS A 121 19.89 3.62 -9.14
N PHE A 122 19.42 4.38 -8.17
CA PHE A 122 19.60 5.80 -8.02
C PHE A 122 20.32 6.09 -6.70
N THR A 123 21.01 7.20 -6.64
CA THR A 123 21.59 7.78 -5.43
C THR A 123 20.69 8.88 -4.89
N ASP A 124 20.96 9.35 -3.68
CA ASP A 124 20.18 10.48 -3.11
C ASP A 124 20.32 11.75 -3.93
N ASP A 125 21.48 11.97 -4.57
CA ASP A 125 21.76 13.13 -5.43
C ASP A 125 20.96 13.13 -6.74
N ASP A 126 20.37 11.98 -7.12
CA ASP A 126 19.48 11.89 -8.26
C ASP A 126 18.11 12.52 -8.04
N PHE A 127 17.78 12.91 -6.79
CA PHE A 127 16.45 13.37 -6.42
C PHE A 127 16.46 14.69 -5.63
N VAL A 128 15.56 15.60 -6.02
CA VAL A 128 15.10 16.68 -5.16
C VAL A 128 13.78 16.23 -4.54
N LYS A 129 13.76 16.02 -3.22
CA LYS A 129 12.57 15.57 -2.49
C LYS A 129 11.81 16.81 -2.01
N ILE A 130 10.57 16.96 -2.43
CA ILE A 130 9.69 18.07 -2.06
C ILE A 130 8.45 17.50 -1.39
N TYR A 131 8.20 17.89 -0.15
CA TYR A 131 6.95 17.60 0.55
C TYR A 131 6.09 18.87 0.58
N ILE A 132 4.89 18.77 0.03
CA ILE A 132 3.89 19.84 0.10
C ILE A 132 3.05 19.59 1.33
N ASP A 133 3.32 20.30 2.41
CA ASP A 133 2.46 20.30 3.60
C ASP A 133 1.26 21.22 3.37
N PHE A 134 0.16 20.91 4.04
CA PHE A 134 -1.08 21.65 3.91
C PHE A 134 -1.67 21.89 5.30
N PRO A 135 -2.14 23.12 5.61
CA PRO A 135 -2.76 23.41 6.90
C PRO A 135 -3.87 22.42 7.20
N ARG A 136 -3.80 21.82 8.39
CA ARG A 136 -4.68 20.70 8.74
C ARG A 136 -6.15 21.03 8.57
N GLN A 137 -6.58 22.22 9.00
CA GLN A 137 -8.00 22.60 8.93
C GLN A 137 -8.48 22.72 7.49
N GLU A 138 -7.70 23.35 6.64
CA GLU A 138 -8.01 23.43 5.20
C GLU A 138 -8.05 22.07 4.53
N LEU A 139 -7.10 21.17 4.89
CA LEU A 139 -7.08 19.81 4.37
C LEU A 139 -8.37 19.06 4.74
N LEU A 140 -8.85 19.19 5.97
CA LEU A 140 -10.10 18.57 6.42
C LEU A 140 -11.31 19.09 5.65
N THR A 141 -11.38 20.40 5.42
CA THR A 141 -12.43 21.04 4.61
C THR A 141 -12.39 20.54 3.16
N ARG A 142 -11.21 20.50 2.54
CA ARG A 142 -11.03 19.99 1.18
C ARG A 142 -11.43 18.52 1.06
N ILE A 143 -11.11 17.69 2.05
CA ILE A 143 -11.51 16.28 2.05
C ILE A 143 -13.04 16.15 2.07
N SER A 144 -13.73 16.91 2.94
CA SER A 144 -15.18 16.88 3.01
C SER A 144 -15.82 17.32 1.70
N SER A 145 -15.41 18.48 1.16
CA SER A 145 -15.92 19.00 -0.11
C SER A 145 -15.65 18.04 -1.29
N ARG A 146 -14.48 17.39 -1.30
CA ARG A 146 -14.17 16.38 -2.32
C ARG A 146 -15.12 15.20 -2.28
N VAL A 147 -15.48 14.72 -1.09
CA VAL A 147 -16.43 13.60 -0.96
C VAL A 147 -17.81 14.01 -1.49
N ASP A 148 -18.26 15.24 -1.22
CA ASP A 148 -19.51 15.76 -1.75
C ASP A 148 -19.50 15.82 -3.28
N VAL A 149 -18.42 16.34 -3.84
CA VAL A 149 -18.25 16.40 -5.30
C VAL A 149 -18.25 15.00 -5.92
N MET A 150 -17.54 14.04 -5.34
CA MET A 150 -17.51 12.65 -5.82
C MET A 150 -18.91 12.01 -5.83
N LEU A 151 -19.70 12.23 -4.78
CA LEU A 151 -21.07 11.72 -4.72
C LEU A 151 -21.95 12.34 -5.81
N LYS A 152 -21.85 13.65 -6.04
CA LYS A 152 -22.56 14.35 -7.10
C LYS A 152 -22.12 13.91 -8.51
N GLN A 153 -20.84 13.62 -8.70
CA GLN A 153 -20.26 13.19 -9.98
C GLN A 153 -20.48 11.72 -10.33
N GLY A 154 -21.21 10.98 -9.50
CA GLY A 154 -21.64 9.62 -9.83
C GLY A 154 -20.71 8.51 -9.40
N VAL A 155 -19.90 8.71 -8.36
CA VAL A 155 -19.03 7.65 -7.77
C VAL A 155 -19.80 6.38 -7.42
N ILE A 156 -21.10 6.48 -7.06
CA ILE A 156 -21.95 5.32 -6.80
C ILE A 156 -22.09 4.44 -8.05
N ASN A 157 -22.29 5.06 -9.23
CA ASN A 157 -22.38 4.32 -10.49
C ASN A 157 -21.03 3.73 -10.89
N GLU A 158 -19.93 4.44 -10.65
CA GLU A 158 -18.57 3.92 -10.87
C GLU A 158 -18.32 2.69 -10.00
N ALA A 159 -18.60 2.78 -8.69
CA ALA A 159 -18.47 1.65 -7.77
C ALA A 159 -19.37 0.47 -8.16
N ARG A 160 -20.61 0.73 -8.59
CA ARG A 160 -21.51 -0.31 -9.10
C ARG A 160 -20.93 -1.04 -10.32
N LYS A 161 -20.36 -0.31 -11.28
CA LYS A 161 -19.66 -0.89 -12.44
C LYS A 161 -18.45 -1.72 -12.01
N PHE A 162 -17.66 -1.21 -11.06
CA PHE A 162 -16.52 -1.93 -10.50
C PHE A 162 -16.94 -3.24 -9.81
N LEU A 163 -17.98 -3.22 -8.98
CA LEU A 163 -18.48 -4.40 -8.27
C LEU A 163 -18.98 -5.49 -9.22
N LYS A 164 -19.54 -5.13 -10.39
CA LYS A 164 -19.93 -6.09 -11.45
C LYS A 164 -18.73 -6.87 -12.01
N LEU A 165 -17.50 -6.39 -11.85
CA LEU A 165 -16.29 -7.10 -12.30
C LEU A 165 -15.97 -8.35 -11.44
N LYS A 166 -16.67 -8.55 -10.33
CA LYS A 166 -16.53 -9.70 -9.39
C LYS A 166 -15.07 -10.00 -9.02
N ILE A 167 -14.30 -8.96 -8.74
CA ILE A 167 -12.90 -9.09 -8.32
C ILE A 167 -12.86 -9.72 -6.93
N ALA A 168 -12.03 -10.76 -6.75
CA ALA A 168 -11.89 -11.44 -5.47
C ALA A 168 -11.56 -10.47 -4.33
N THR A 169 -12.25 -10.61 -3.20
CA THR A 169 -12.30 -9.62 -2.09
C THR A 169 -10.95 -9.29 -1.49
N GLU A 170 -10.02 -10.23 -1.49
CA GLU A 170 -8.66 -10.06 -0.97
C GLU A 170 -7.75 -9.21 -1.87
N LYS A 171 -8.14 -8.96 -3.13
CA LYS A 171 -7.33 -8.16 -4.05
C LYS A 171 -7.34 -6.67 -3.72
N THR A 172 -6.21 -6.03 -3.98
CA THR A 172 -5.96 -4.61 -3.67
C THR A 172 -7.04 -3.64 -4.16
N PRO A 173 -7.65 -3.78 -5.37
CA PRO A 173 -8.67 -2.85 -5.82
C PRO A 173 -9.89 -2.76 -4.89
N ASN A 174 -10.25 -3.84 -4.21
CA ASN A 174 -11.35 -3.81 -3.23
C ASN A 174 -11.02 -3.04 -1.94
N LYS A 175 -9.76 -2.64 -1.73
CA LYS A 175 -9.32 -1.85 -0.57
C LYS A 175 -9.34 -0.34 -0.82
N ILE A 176 -9.76 0.10 -2.00
CA ILE A 176 -9.91 1.52 -2.35
C ILE A 176 -11.01 2.10 -1.45
N ILE A 177 -10.71 3.25 -0.84
CA ILE A 177 -11.68 3.99 0.00
C ILE A 177 -12.89 4.34 -0.86
N GLY A 178 -14.08 4.03 -0.37
CA GLY A 178 -15.35 4.23 -1.05
C GLY A 178 -15.98 2.95 -1.60
N ILE A 179 -15.19 1.94 -2.02
CA ILE A 179 -15.74 0.73 -2.64
C ILE A 179 -16.61 -0.07 -1.64
N ASN A 180 -16.12 -0.34 -0.44
CA ASN A 180 -16.88 -1.11 0.56
C ASN A 180 -18.04 -0.30 1.13
N GLU A 181 -17.84 0.99 1.38
CA GLU A 181 -18.85 1.90 1.89
C GLU A 181 -20.03 1.99 0.92
N ILE A 182 -19.74 2.17 -0.36
CA ILE A 182 -20.79 2.22 -1.41
C ILE A 182 -21.42 0.84 -1.62
N LYS A 183 -20.65 -0.25 -1.49
CA LYS A 183 -21.22 -1.61 -1.54
C LYS A 183 -22.25 -1.83 -0.44
N ASP A 184 -21.96 -1.38 0.79
CA ASP A 184 -22.90 -1.49 1.91
C ASP A 184 -24.18 -0.67 1.66
N PHE A 185 -24.05 0.53 1.08
CA PHE A 185 -25.17 1.35 0.65
C PHE A 185 -26.01 0.67 -0.43
N LEU A 186 -25.37 0.12 -1.46
CA LEU A 186 -26.07 -0.59 -2.55
C LEU A 186 -26.82 -1.84 -2.02
N ASN A 187 -26.33 -2.44 -0.95
CA ASN A 187 -26.96 -3.56 -0.26
C ASN A 187 -27.96 -3.13 0.83
N LYS A 188 -28.31 -1.84 0.91
CA LYS A 188 -29.23 -1.27 1.91
C LYS A 188 -28.79 -1.48 3.38
N LYS A 189 -27.48 -1.60 3.63
CA LYS A 189 -26.88 -1.77 4.97
C LYS A 189 -26.47 -0.44 5.60
N SER A 190 -26.46 0.63 4.84
CA SER A 190 -26.15 1.99 5.28
C SER A 190 -26.87 3.01 4.42
N ASP A 191 -27.07 4.20 4.93
CA ASP A 191 -27.58 5.35 4.18
C ASP A 191 -26.46 6.17 3.51
N LEU A 192 -26.82 7.18 2.73
CA LEU A 192 -25.88 8.01 2.00
C LEU A 192 -25.03 8.89 2.92
N ASN A 193 -25.60 9.34 4.04
CA ASN A 193 -24.88 10.17 5.01
C ASN A 193 -23.79 9.35 5.71
N GLU A 194 -24.11 8.13 6.11
CA GLU A 194 -23.12 7.19 6.65
C GLU A 194 -21.99 6.87 5.67
N VAL A 195 -22.31 6.71 4.38
CA VAL A 195 -21.28 6.50 3.33
C VAL A 195 -20.35 7.70 3.25
N LYS A 196 -20.92 8.91 3.19
CA LYS A 196 -20.17 10.17 3.16
C LYS A 196 -19.27 10.29 4.37
N GLU A 197 -19.78 10.05 5.56
CA GLU A 197 -19.02 10.12 6.80
C GLU A 197 -17.86 9.10 6.81
N LYS A 198 -18.14 7.83 6.53
CA LYS A 198 -17.16 6.74 6.52
C LYS A 198 -16.04 6.99 5.50
N ILE A 199 -16.37 7.47 4.31
CA ILE A 199 -15.37 7.83 3.28
C ILE A 199 -14.52 9.01 3.76
N THR A 200 -15.15 10.04 4.35
CA THR A 200 -14.45 11.22 4.88
C THR A 200 -13.47 10.83 5.99
N ILE A 201 -13.90 10.03 6.97
CA ILE A 201 -13.05 9.55 8.07
C ILE A 201 -11.86 8.76 7.52
N LYS A 202 -12.10 7.79 6.64
CA LYS A 202 -11.03 6.97 6.05
C LYS A 202 -10.04 7.79 5.22
N THR A 203 -10.53 8.80 4.51
CA THR A 203 -9.68 9.72 3.75
C THR A 203 -8.82 10.59 4.65
N ARG A 204 -9.38 11.13 5.75
CA ARG A 204 -8.62 11.84 6.78
C ARG A 204 -7.52 10.98 7.40
N GLN A 205 -7.85 9.74 7.75
CA GLN A 205 -6.88 8.77 8.27
C GLN A 205 -5.78 8.46 7.25
N TYR A 206 -6.12 8.37 5.97
CA TYR A 206 -5.17 8.14 4.91
C TYR A 206 -4.24 9.34 4.74
N ALA A 207 -4.76 10.56 4.71
CA ALA A 207 -3.97 11.79 4.65
C ALA A 207 -3.02 11.92 5.85
N LYS A 208 -3.50 11.61 7.08
CA LYS A 208 -2.63 11.59 8.27
C LYS A 208 -1.46 10.61 8.11
N ARG A 209 -1.72 9.41 7.58
CA ARG A 209 -0.62 8.44 7.32
C ARG A 209 0.39 8.95 6.30
N GLN A 210 -0.06 9.65 5.26
CA GLN A 210 0.83 10.24 4.26
C GLN A 210 1.74 11.31 4.89
N SER A 211 1.17 12.25 5.66
CA SER A 211 1.93 13.29 6.36
C SER A 211 2.93 12.70 7.37
N THR A 212 2.49 11.73 8.18
CA THR A 212 3.39 11.06 9.14
C THR A 212 4.54 10.36 8.44
N TRP A 213 4.27 9.69 7.32
CA TRP A 213 5.32 9.02 6.55
C TRP A 213 6.30 10.04 5.95
N ALA A 214 5.80 11.10 5.32
CA ALA A 214 6.64 12.11 4.68
C ALA A 214 7.60 12.79 5.67
N ARG A 215 7.09 13.21 6.85
CA ARG A 215 7.92 13.82 7.91
C ARG A 215 8.99 12.88 8.46
N GLY A 216 8.77 11.56 8.42
CA GLY A 216 9.77 10.58 8.84
C GLY A 216 10.79 10.19 7.76
N GLN A 217 10.71 10.78 6.54
CA GLN A 217 11.62 10.51 5.43
C GLN A 217 12.37 11.77 4.95
N MET A 218 12.06 12.92 5.51
CA MET A 218 12.71 14.21 5.31
C MET A 218 13.42 14.64 6.60
#